data_ebdd898498e4d1aa51a3f0be9f839180
#
_entry.id   ebdd898498e4d1aa51a3f0be9f839180
#
_cell.length_a   1.000
_cell.length_b   1.000
_cell.length_c   1.000
_cell.angle_alpha   90.00
_cell.angle_beta   90.00
_cell.angle_gamma   90.00
#
_symmetry.space_group_name_H-M   'P 1'
#
loop_
_entity.id
_entity.type
_entity.pdbx_description
1 polymer ?
#
loop_
_entity_poly.entity_id
_entity_poly.type
_entity_poly.pdbx_seq_one_letter_code
_entity_poly.pdbx_strand_id
1 'polypeptide(L)'
;MISNAAISKVLRQIAYLIELEETKDNHEDNKNKVNTVFKIRAYRRTADVIENLSSNVEKIYNKWKLKGLTEIPSVGKAIALKIEEYITTGNIEYFGELKKRTPINVEEFYHLEGIGIGPRSVKALHDRLRIKNLAELEKAAAEGKIHSVPGFSYKKEESILRKIQSLKKDRGRYLLGDIYPLVKQIEVCLSNIKDVKKAIAVGSFRRMKETVGDIDYLVLSDAPEIVMDYFASMPEVDEVIGKGPSKTFVKLNNGMDADLLVVPKESFGSALQYFTGSKEHGVALRKIAISKGLHLNEWGIYDSNNNKMVAGSKEEDVYNILGLEWIPPEMRENNGEIELAKKERTGDGNKLKLPDLIDYNSLKGDLQVHSNDTDGMLSIQDIASAAKEKFELEYIAITDHTKSLALAHGLDEGRLLDQVNKISELNDILKNHFKYNNNNNKNKKDSSSSNSFRILSGAEVNILKDGSLDISNNVLDKLDVVGAAIHSNFSQPVEVQTNRLIKAAQNPNVDIIFHPTGRIINKREGYPVNIEKLINDAKDTGTVLEVDAHYNRLDLKDEYIRMAVQNGVKLVIDSDAHHSMHFAFLVFGIGQARRGWAKQSNILNTFSVEKMLNSLK
;
A
#
# COMPACT_ATOMS: atom_id res chain seq x y z
N MET A 1 -6.45 -11.39 20.60
CA MET A 1 -6.62 -9.90 20.61
C MET A 1 -7.33 -9.50 19.33
N ILE A 2 -8.46 -8.80 19.44
CA ILE A 2 -9.25 -8.37 18.26
C ILE A 2 -8.52 -7.21 17.56
N SER A 3 -8.34 -7.32 16.25
CA SER A 3 -7.67 -6.27 15.49
C SER A 3 -8.62 -5.10 15.17
N ASN A 4 -8.07 -3.89 15.02
CA ASN A 4 -8.83 -2.72 14.57
C ASN A 4 -9.49 -2.97 13.21
N ALA A 5 -8.81 -3.67 12.30
CA ALA A 5 -9.34 -4.07 10.99
C ALA A 5 -10.59 -4.98 11.11
N ALA A 6 -10.61 -5.90 12.06
CA ALA A 6 -11.78 -6.76 12.29
C ALA A 6 -13.00 -5.94 12.77
N ILE A 7 -12.81 -5.02 13.71
CA ILE A 7 -13.87 -4.12 14.19
C ILE A 7 -14.36 -3.22 13.06
N SER A 8 -13.45 -2.60 12.31
CA SER A 8 -13.75 -1.74 11.16
C SER A 8 -14.57 -2.49 10.10
N LYS A 9 -14.16 -3.72 9.75
CA LYS A 9 -14.88 -4.58 8.80
C LYS A 9 -16.33 -4.83 9.22
N VAL A 10 -16.56 -5.18 10.48
CA VAL A 10 -17.92 -5.44 10.99
C VAL A 10 -18.77 -4.18 10.96
N LEU A 11 -18.24 -3.02 11.34
CA LEU A 11 -18.97 -1.75 11.29
C LEU A 11 -19.35 -1.36 9.85
N ARG A 12 -18.46 -1.56 8.89
CA ARG A 12 -18.77 -1.33 7.46
C ARG A 12 -19.84 -2.28 6.95
N GLN A 13 -19.80 -3.54 7.35
CA GLN A 13 -20.85 -4.52 6.99
C GLN A 13 -22.22 -4.16 7.58
N ILE A 14 -22.25 -3.62 8.82
CA ILE A 14 -23.48 -3.07 9.42
C ILE A 14 -24.00 -1.91 8.57
N ALA A 15 -23.14 -0.95 8.19
CA ALA A 15 -23.52 0.16 7.32
C ALA A 15 -24.10 -0.30 5.98
N TYR A 16 -23.46 -1.30 5.36
CA TYR A 16 -23.89 -1.91 4.10
C TYR A 16 -25.27 -2.56 4.22
N LEU A 17 -25.51 -3.32 5.29
CA LEU A 17 -26.81 -3.98 5.54
C LEU A 17 -27.94 -2.96 5.79
N ILE A 18 -27.66 -1.90 6.56
CA ILE A 18 -28.62 -0.81 6.77
C ILE A 18 -29.01 -0.16 5.44
N GLU A 19 -28.05 0.08 4.56
CA GLU A 19 -28.30 0.67 3.24
C GLU A 19 -29.11 -0.28 2.32
N LEU A 20 -28.89 -1.59 2.42
CA LEU A 20 -29.71 -2.59 1.73
C LEU A 20 -31.16 -2.59 2.20
N GLU A 21 -31.41 -2.42 3.50
CA GLU A 21 -32.77 -2.36 4.07
C GLU A 21 -33.50 -1.06 3.69
N GLU A 22 -32.81 0.09 3.69
CA GLU A 22 -33.40 1.40 3.36
C GLU A 22 -34.09 1.42 1.97
N THR A 23 -33.58 0.62 1.05
CA THR A 23 -34.16 0.51 -0.28
C THR A 23 -35.49 -0.28 -0.31
N LYS A 24 -35.96 -0.87 0.80
CA LYS A 24 -37.21 -1.66 0.85
C LYS A 24 -38.48 -0.82 0.96
N ASP A 25 -38.39 0.35 1.62
CA ASP A 25 -39.58 1.13 1.97
C ASP A 25 -39.65 2.46 1.18
N ASN A 26 -40.40 2.44 0.06
CA ASN A 26 -40.72 3.66 -0.70
C ASN A 26 -41.76 4.58 0.00
N HIS A 27 -42.25 4.22 1.20
CA HIS A 27 -43.36 4.89 1.88
C HIS A 27 -43.00 5.46 3.28
N GLU A 28 -41.72 5.50 3.68
CA GLU A 28 -41.35 6.10 4.96
C GLU A 28 -41.21 7.62 4.89
N ASP A 29 -41.63 8.28 6.00
CA ASP A 29 -41.51 9.72 6.24
C ASP A 29 -40.09 10.22 6.03
N ASN A 30 -39.95 11.41 5.44
CA ASN A 30 -38.66 12.07 5.18
C ASN A 30 -37.72 12.15 6.39
N LYS A 31 -38.25 12.19 7.62
CA LYS A 31 -37.46 12.18 8.87
C LYS A 31 -36.71 10.86 9.10
N ASN A 32 -37.34 9.72 8.81
CA ASN A 32 -36.70 8.42 8.99
C ASN A 32 -35.58 8.18 7.97
N LYS A 33 -35.77 8.61 6.73
CA LYS A 33 -34.71 8.55 5.68
C LYS A 33 -33.47 9.37 6.07
N VAL A 34 -33.66 10.58 6.61
CA VAL A 34 -32.55 11.43 7.05
C VAL A 34 -31.76 10.75 8.19
N ASN A 35 -32.44 10.18 9.18
CA ASN A 35 -31.82 9.46 10.29
C ASN A 35 -31.03 8.24 9.83
N THR A 36 -31.52 7.48 8.86
CA THR A 36 -30.85 6.28 8.32
C THR A 36 -29.57 6.66 7.56
N VAL A 37 -29.60 7.72 6.76
CA VAL A 37 -28.40 8.22 6.07
C VAL A 37 -27.32 8.67 7.06
N PHE A 38 -27.70 9.39 8.13
CA PHE A 38 -26.76 9.76 9.18
C PHE A 38 -26.17 8.54 9.92
N LYS A 39 -26.99 7.52 10.17
CA LYS A 39 -26.55 6.28 10.80
C LYS A 39 -25.54 5.55 9.94
N ILE A 40 -25.78 5.38 8.64
CA ILE A 40 -24.86 4.76 7.68
C ILE A 40 -23.51 5.51 7.68
N ARG A 41 -23.55 6.85 7.56
CA ARG A 41 -22.35 7.69 7.60
C ARG A 41 -21.57 7.55 8.90
N ALA A 42 -22.26 7.51 10.05
CA ALA A 42 -21.62 7.35 11.36
C ALA A 42 -20.87 6.03 11.45
N TYR A 43 -21.47 4.90 11.01
CA TYR A 43 -20.79 3.62 11.00
C TYR A 43 -19.57 3.59 10.06
N ARG A 44 -19.70 4.13 8.83
CA ARG A 44 -18.58 4.18 7.87
C ARG A 44 -17.44 5.03 8.40
N ARG A 45 -17.74 6.24 8.90
CA ARG A 45 -16.74 7.15 9.47
C ARG A 45 -16.04 6.55 10.71
N THR A 46 -16.80 5.93 11.60
CA THR A 46 -16.21 5.23 12.75
C THR A 46 -15.31 4.07 12.32
N ALA A 47 -15.72 3.31 11.30
CA ALA A 47 -14.90 2.23 10.76
C ALA A 47 -13.57 2.75 10.20
N ASP A 48 -13.60 3.87 9.47
CA ASP A 48 -12.39 4.50 8.91
C ASP A 48 -11.46 4.99 10.02
N VAL A 49 -12.00 5.65 11.04
CA VAL A 49 -11.22 6.10 12.21
C VAL A 49 -10.58 4.91 12.93
N ILE A 50 -11.34 3.84 13.19
CA ILE A 50 -10.81 2.67 13.91
C ILE A 50 -9.74 1.94 13.09
N GLU A 51 -9.91 1.82 11.79
CA GLU A 51 -8.93 1.17 10.91
C GLU A 51 -7.58 1.90 10.95
N ASN A 52 -7.60 3.23 11.02
CA ASN A 52 -6.42 4.08 11.03
C ASN A 52 -5.90 4.41 12.44
N LEU A 53 -6.53 3.89 13.49
CA LEU A 53 -6.12 4.17 14.88
C LEU A 53 -4.80 3.45 15.20
N SER A 54 -3.79 4.20 15.65
CA SER A 54 -2.48 3.67 16.04
C SER A 54 -2.53 2.73 17.25
N SER A 55 -3.50 2.95 18.13
CA SER A 55 -3.72 2.12 19.31
C SER A 55 -4.77 1.07 19.04
N ASN A 56 -4.53 -0.17 19.48
CA ASN A 56 -5.54 -1.22 19.39
C ASN A 56 -6.75 -0.88 20.27
N VAL A 57 -7.94 -0.90 19.67
CA VAL A 57 -9.21 -0.52 20.33
C VAL A 57 -9.52 -1.40 21.53
N GLU A 58 -9.20 -2.70 21.48
CA GLU A 58 -9.35 -3.60 22.63
C GLU A 58 -8.45 -3.18 23.80
N LYS A 59 -7.20 -2.72 23.53
CA LYS A 59 -6.32 -2.17 24.60
C LYS A 59 -6.91 -0.91 25.22
N ILE A 60 -7.49 -0.01 24.40
CA ILE A 60 -8.18 1.18 24.88
C ILE A 60 -9.36 0.79 25.79
N TYR A 61 -10.20 -0.14 25.33
CA TYR A 61 -11.32 -0.66 26.10
C TYR A 61 -10.86 -1.31 27.41
N ASN A 62 -9.83 -2.15 27.38
CA ASN A 62 -9.33 -2.83 28.59
C ASN A 62 -8.86 -1.85 29.65
N LYS A 63 -8.25 -0.72 29.24
CA LYS A 63 -7.71 0.31 30.14
C LYS A 63 -8.77 1.30 30.64
N TRP A 64 -9.67 1.77 29.76
CA TRP A 64 -10.60 2.86 30.08
C TRP A 64 -12.08 2.52 29.89
N LYS A 65 -12.38 1.26 29.57
CA LYS A 65 -13.73 0.74 29.33
C LYS A 65 -14.48 1.59 28.28
N LEU A 66 -15.80 1.70 28.42
CA LEU A 66 -16.67 2.43 27.50
C LEU A 66 -16.26 3.90 27.34
N LYS A 67 -15.72 4.51 28.40
CA LYS A 67 -15.25 5.91 28.36
C LYS A 67 -14.13 6.08 27.34
N GLY A 68 -13.14 5.19 27.32
CA GLY A 68 -12.05 5.23 26.34
C GLY A 68 -12.54 5.05 24.89
N LEU A 69 -13.56 4.23 24.69
CA LEU A 69 -14.15 4.07 23.34
C LEU A 69 -14.87 5.33 22.87
N THR A 70 -15.56 6.04 23.77
CA THR A 70 -16.29 7.27 23.41
C THR A 70 -15.37 8.48 23.23
N GLU A 71 -14.13 8.41 23.67
CA GLU A 71 -13.08 9.42 23.42
C GLU A 71 -12.42 9.27 22.05
N ILE A 72 -12.63 8.13 21.38
CA ILE A 72 -12.18 7.94 19.99
C ILE A 72 -13.02 8.84 19.07
N PRO A 73 -12.40 9.65 18.20
CA PRO A 73 -13.12 10.51 17.27
C PRO A 73 -14.19 9.74 16.48
N SER A 74 -15.35 10.34 16.27
CA SER A 74 -16.50 9.75 15.57
C SER A 74 -17.14 8.51 16.22
N VAL A 75 -16.69 8.07 17.39
CA VAL A 75 -17.30 6.97 18.13
C VAL A 75 -18.33 7.50 19.11
N GLY A 76 -19.61 7.56 18.70
CA GLY A 76 -20.71 7.89 19.58
C GLY A 76 -21.08 6.73 20.51
N LYS A 77 -21.78 7.03 21.63
CA LYS A 77 -22.15 6.04 22.65
C LYS A 77 -22.81 4.77 22.11
N ALA A 78 -23.68 4.88 21.10
CA ALA A 78 -24.39 3.73 20.52
C ALA A 78 -23.43 2.80 19.73
N ILE A 79 -22.39 3.34 19.09
CA ILE A 79 -21.38 2.55 18.38
C ILE A 79 -20.36 1.98 19.38
N ALA A 80 -19.99 2.78 20.39
CA ALA A 80 -19.10 2.34 21.47
C ALA A 80 -19.62 1.08 22.18
N LEU A 81 -20.92 1.03 22.48
CA LEU A 81 -21.57 -0.18 23.06
C LEU A 81 -21.47 -1.40 22.16
N LYS A 82 -21.58 -1.23 20.84
CA LYS A 82 -21.41 -2.34 19.88
C LYS A 82 -19.97 -2.79 19.74
N ILE A 83 -19.02 -1.87 19.84
CA ILE A 83 -17.60 -2.19 19.88
C ILE A 83 -17.27 -2.96 21.16
N GLU A 84 -17.79 -2.53 22.30
CA GLU A 84 -17.66 -3.23 23.58
C GLU A 84 -18.24 -4.67 23.50
N GLU A 85 -19.45 -4.81 22.96
CA GLU A 85 -20.08 -6.10 22.73
C GLU A 85 -19.19 -7.00 21.86
N TYR A 86 -18.66 -6.48 20.75
CA TYR A 86 -17.78 -7.25 19.87
C TYR A 86 -16.47 -7.66 20.56
N ILE A 87 -15.88 -6.79 21.36
CA ILE A 87 -14.66 -7.09 22.11
C ILE A 87 -14.90 -8.17 23.16
N THR A 88 -16.06 -8.15 23.81
CA THR A 88 -16.35 -9.05 24.94
C THR A 88 -16.94 -10.39 24.53
N THR A 89 -17.67 -10.45 23.41
CA THR A 89 -18.41 -11.64 22.98
C THR A 89 -17.96 -12.20 21.63
N GLY A 90 -17.14 -11.45 20.87
CA GLY A 90 -16.77 -11.79 19.49
C GLY A 90 -17.89 -11.58 18.47
N ASN A 91 -19.06 -11.05 18.88
CA ASN A 91 -20.23 -10.86 18.01
C ASN A 91 -20.95 -9.55 18.35
N ILE A 92 -21.79 -9.07 17.42
CA ILE A 92 -22.73 -7.95 17.63
C ILE A 92 -24.12 -8.46 17.30
N GLU A 93 -25.01 -8.51 18.31
CA GLU A 93 -26.39 -9.01 18.17
C GLU A 93 -27.13 -8.30 17.04
N TYR A 94 -27.01 -6.96 17.02
CA TYR A 94 -27.61 -6.13 15.97
C TYR A 94 -27.14 -6.51 14.55
N PHE A 95 -25.87 -6.89 14.39
CA PHE A 95 -25.34 -7.36 13.11
C PHE A 95 -25.95 -8.71 12.72
N GLY A 96 -26.11 -9.62 13.70
CA GLY A 96 -26.78 -10.91 13.52
C GLY A 96 -28.24 -10.74 13.11
N GLU A 97 -28.96 -9.78 13.69
CA GLU A 97 -30.35 -9.47 13.31
C GLU A 97 -30.46 -8.94 11.88
N LEU A 98 -29.58 -8.02 11.49
CA LEU A 98 -29.52 -7.49 10.12
C LEU A 98 -29.23 -8.60 9.11
N LYS A 99 -28.30 -9.51 9.41
CA LYS A 99 -28.00 -10.68 8.54
C LYS A 99 -29.23 -11.60 8.38
N LYS A 100 -29.97 -11.86 9.46
CA LYS A 100 -31.19 -12.70 9.39
C LYS A 100 -32.28 -12.11 8.51
N ARG A 101 -32.40 -10.78 8.47
CA ARG A 101 -33.41 -10.08 7.64
C ARG A 101 -33.00 -9.96 6.18
N THR A 102 -31.72 -10.16 5.86
CA THR A 102 -31.17 -9.96 4.53
C THR A 102 -30.71 -11.31 3.94
N PRO A 103 -31.39 -11.88 2.95
CA PRO A 103 -31.08 -13.19 2.38
C PRO A 103 -29.89 -13.15 1.38
N ILE A 104 -28.97 -12.19 1.54
CA ILE A 104 -27.84 -11.93 0.65
C ILE A 104 -26.56 -12.12 1.45
N ASN A 105 -25.56 -12.80 0.88
CA ASN A 105 -24.25 -12.95 1.50
C ASN A 105 -23.43 -11.65 1.36
N VAL A 106 -23.59 -10.74 2.33
CA VAL A 106 -22.95 -9.41 2.33
C VAL A 106 -21.43 -9.49 2.30
N GLU A 107 -20.85 -10.51 2.90
CA GLU A 107 -19.39 -10.69 2.95
C GLU A 107 -18.80 -10.87 1.54
N GLU A 108 -19.54 -11.52 0.65
CA GLU A 108 -19.12 -11.72 -0.74
C GLU A 108 -19.34 -10.47 -1.60
N PHE A 109 -20.46 -9.77 -1.42
CA PHE A 109 -20.81 -8.60 -2.25
C PHE A 109 -20.08 -7.32 -1.88
N TYR A 110 -19.65 -7.17 -0.62
CA TYR A 110 -18.93 -5.99 -0.15
C TYR A 110 -17.70 -5.66 -1.02
N HIS A 111 -17.02 -6.68 -1.54
CA HIS A 111 -15.84 -6.51 -2.39
C HIS A 111 -16.16 -5.98 -3.82
N LEU A 112 -17.43 -5.89 -4.20
CA LEU A 112 -17.87 -5.38 -5.50
C LEU A 112 -18.24 -3.89 -5.47
N GLU A 113 -18.26 -3.26 -4.29
CA GLU A 113 -18.63 -1.84 -4.14
C GLU A 113 -17.72 -0.94 -4.97
N GLY A 114 -16.42 -1.29 -5.06
CA GLY A 114 -15.40 -0.55 -5.84
C GLY A 114 -15.62 -0.53 -7.36
N ILE A 115 -16.44 -1.41 -7.92
CA ILE A 115 -16.81 -1.41 -9.35
C ILE A 115 -18.23 -0.89 -9.61
N GLY A 116 -18.78 -0.14 -8.66
CA GLY A 116 -20.11 0.46 -8.79
C GLY A 116 -21.27 -0.53 -8.57
N ILE A 117 -21.01 -1.63 -7.86
CA ILE A 117 -22.04 -2.59 -7.39
C ILE A 117 -22.21 -2.41 -5.88
N GLY A 118 -22.74 -1.27 -5.50
CA GLY A 118 -23.10 -1.00 -4.12
C GLY A 118 -24.43 -1.65 -3.70
N PRO A 119 -24.88 -1.42 -2.46
CA PRO A 119 -26.08 -2.03 -1.88
C PRO A 119 -27.32 -1.94 -2.77
N ARG A 120 -27.58 -0.80 -3.40
CA ARG A 120 -28.71 -0.62 -4.32
C ARG A 120 -28.64 -1.53 -5.54
N SER A 121 -27.45 -1.68 -6.11
CA SER A 121 -27.22 -2.55 -7.28
C SER A 121 -27.41 -4.02 -6.90
N VAL A 122 -26.87 -4.44 -5.75
CA VAL A 122 -27.00 -5.80 -5.22
C VAL A 122 -28.46 -6.13 -4.95
N LYS A 123 -29.21 -5.18 -4.40
CA LYS A 123 -30.65 -5.37 -4.19
C LYS A 123 -31.41 -5.54 -5.52
N ALA A 124 -31.13 -4.71 -6.52
CA ALA A 124 -31.79 -4.83 -7.84
C ALA A 124 -31.53 -6.21 -8.48
N LEU A 125 -30.29 -6.73 -8.33
CA LEU A 125 -29.91 -8.07 -8.77
C LEU A 125 -30.66 -9.17 -7.99
N HIS A 126 -30.76 -9.02 -6.68
CA HIS A 126 -31.52 -9.94 -5.85
C HIS A 126 -33.02 -9.94 -6.19
N ASP A 127 -33.63 -8.77 -6.31
CA ASP A 127 -35.08 -8.64 -6.54
C ASP A 127 -35.50 -9.17 -7.92
N ARG A 128 -34.66 -8.96 -8.94
CA ARG A 128 -34.95 -9.35 -10.34
C ARG A 128 -34.47 -10.74 -10.72
N LEU A 129 -33.28 -11.13 -10.26
CA LEU A 129 -32.63 -12.39 -10.65
C LEU A 129 -32.46 -13.37 -9.48
N ARG A 130 -32.91 -13.01 -8.27
CA ARG A 130 -32.78 -13.81 -7.03
C ARG A 130 -31.35 -14.18 -6.66
N ILE A 131 -30.39 -13.36 -7.08
CA ILE A 131 -28.96 -13.56 -6.79
C ILE A 131 -28.69 -13.30 -5.31
N LYS A 132 -28.09 -14.28 -4.60
CA LYS A 132 -27.83 -14.23 -3.15
C LYS A 132 -26.35 -14.30 -2.81
N ASN A 133 -25.51 -14.78 -3.72
CA ASN A 133 -24.08 -14.98 -3.51
C ASN A 133 -23.28 -14.72 -4.81
N LEU A 134 -21.95 -14.70 -4.67
CA LEU A 134 -21.05 -14.40 -5.77
C LEU A 134 -21.08 -15.45 -6.89
N ALA A 135 -21.31 -16.72 -6.54
CA ALA A 135 -21.37 -17.80 -7.53
C ALA A 135 -22.62 -17.67 -8.44
N GLU A 136 -23.76 -17.29 -7.86
CA GLU A 136 -24.99 -17.02 -8.62
C GLU A 136 -24.83 -15.77 -9.49
N LEU A 137 -24.13 -14.73 -8.98
CA LEU A 137 -23.83 -13.53 -9.75
C LEU A 137 -22.95 -13.83 -10.96
N GLU A 138 -21.89 -14.62 -10.75
CA GLU A 138 -20.99 -15.05 -11.83
C GLU A 138 -21.74 -15.83 -12.92
N LYS A 139 -22.56 -16.81 -12.49
CA LYS A 139 -23.39 -17.59 -13.41
C LYS A 139 -24.32 -16.70 -14.23
N ALA A 140 -24.99 -15.76 -13.59
CA ALA A 140 -25.87 -14.81 -14.25
C ALA A 140 -25.12 -13.89 -15.23
N ALA A 141 -23.90 -13.45 -14.87
CA ALA A 141 -23.04 -12.64 -15.73
C ALA A 141 -22.54 -13.44 -16.96
N ALA A 142 -22.11 -14.69 -16.74
CA ALA A 142 -21.66 -15.58 -17.81
C ALA A 142 -22.80 -15.94 -18.79
N GLU A 143 -24.04 -16.02 -18.30
CA GLU A 143 -25.24 -16.26 -19.10
C GLU A 143 -25.81 -15.00 -19.76
N GLY A 144 -25.17 -13.83 -19.54
CA GLY A 144 -25.63 -12.56 -20.14
C GLY A 144 -26.98 -12.08 -19.60
N LYS A 145 -27.31 -12.33 -18.33
CA LYS A 145 -28.61 -11.99 -17.74
C LYS A 145 -28.61 -10.66 -16.97
N ILE A 146 -27.44 -10.15 -16.59
CA ILE A 146 -27.33 -8.97 -15.72
C ILE A 146 -27.69 -7.70 -16.45
N HIS A 147 -27.31 -7.53 -17.71
CA HIS A 147 -27.61 -6.32 -18.49
C HIS A 147 -29.11 -6.07 -18.69
N SER A 148 -29.96 -7.12 -18.52
CA SER A 148 -31.42 -6.97 -18.56
C SER A 148 -32.00 -6.30 -17.30
N VAL A 149 -31.21 -6.17 -16.22
CA VAL A 149 -31.63 -5.52 -14.98
C VAL A 149 -31.46 -3.99 -15.14
N PRO A 150 -32.48 -3.15 -14.84
CA PRO A 150 -32.35 -1.71 -14.91
C PRO A 150 -31.14 -1.18 -14.14
N GLY A 151 -30.31 -0.34 -14.78
CA GLY A 151 -29.08 0.20 -14.21
C GLY A 151 -27.82 -0.63 -14.49
N PHE A 152 -27.95 -1.73 -15.26
CA PHE A 152 -26.83 -2.52 -15.73
C PHE A 152 -26.74 -2.50 -17.25
N SER A 153 -25.56 -2.23 -17.79
CA SER A 153 -25.24 -2.31 -19.20
C SER A 153 -24.41 -3.56 -19.50
N TYR A 154 -24.31 -3.97 -20.76
CA TYR A 154 -23.38 -5.02 -21.19
C TYR A 154 -21.94 -4.78 -20.70
N LYS A 155 -21.46 -3.55 -20.77
CA LYS A 155 -20.14 -3.16 -20.30
C LYS A 155 -19.96 -3.35 -18.79
N LYS A 156 -21.02 -3.09 -18.02
CA LYS A 156 -21.03 -3.30 -16.57
C LYS A 156 -21.08 -4.79 -16.22
N GLU A 157 -21.85 -5.58 -16.96
CA GLU A 157 -21.92 -7.04 -16.83
C GLU A 157 -20.55 -7.69 -17.09
N GLU A 158 -19.86 -7.29 -18.16
CA GLU A 158 -18.50 -7.76 -18.46
C GLU A 158 -17.49 -7.35 -17.38
N SER A 159 -17.62 -6.13 -16.85
CA SER A 159 -16.78 -5.66 -15.72
C SER A 159 -17.02 -6.48 -14.46
N ILE A 160 -18.27 -6.85 -14.16
CA ILE A 160 -18.63 -7.74 -13.06
C ILE A 160 -17.95 -9.09 -13.22
N LEU A 161 -18.07 -9.70 -14.40
CA LEU A 161 -17.48 -11.02 -14.67
C LEU A 161 -15.96 -10.99 -14.52
N ARG A 162 -15.31 -9.99 -15.10
CA ARG A 162 -13.86 -9.80 -14.94
C ARG A 162 -13.44 -9.64 -13.47
N LYS A 163 -14.20 -8.86 -12.70
CA LYS A 163 -13.91 -8.65 -11.27
C LYS A 163 -14.10 -9.92 -10.45
N ILE A 164 -15.16 -10.68 -10.71
CA ILE A 164 -15.38 -11.98 -10.02
C ILE A 164 -14.25 -12.97 -10.34
N GLN A 165 -13.80 -13.00 -11.60
CA GLN A 165 -12.66 -13.83 -12.00
C GLN A 165 -11.36 -13.38 -11.32
N SER A 166 -11.12 -12.06 -11.23
CA SER A 166 -10.01 -11.50 -10.46
C SER A 166 -10.09 -11.88 -8.98
N LEU A 167 -11.25 -11.67 -8.33
CA LEU A 167 -11.47 -12.05 -6.93
C LEU A 167 -11.25 -13.54 -6.67
N LYS A 168 -11.58 -14.42 -7.63
CA LYS A 168 -11.29 -15.86 -7.53
C LYS A 168 -9.80 -16.14 -7.66
N LYS A 169 -9.11 -15.43 -8.53
CA LYS A 169 -7.66 -15.51 -8.70
C LYS A 169 -6.91 -14.95 -7.50
N ASP A 170 -7.48 -13.91 -6.88
CA ASP A 170 -6.93 -13.19 -5.72
C ASP A 170 -7.43 -13.74 -4.37
N ARG A 171 -8.34 -14.73 -4.37
CA ARG A 171 -8.79 -15.41 -3.14
C ARG A 171 -7.58 -16.01 -2.42
N GLY A 172 -7.34 -15.53 -1.21
CA GLY A 172 -6.18 -15.93 -0.41
C GLY A 172 -4.94 -15.06 -0.58
N ARG A 173 -5.02 -13.90 -1.29
CA ARG A 173 -3.90 -12.95 -1.32
C ARG A 173 -4.16 -11.77 -0.38
N TYR A 174 -3.16 -11.46 0.42
CA TYR A 174 -3.15 -10.42 1.44
C TYR A 174 -2.37 -9.21 0.94
N LEU A 175 -2.78 -8.00 1.31
CA LEU A 175 -1.96 -6.81 1.06
C LEU A 175 -0.62 -6.93 1.79
N LEU A 176 0.46 -6.54 1.14
CA LEU A 176 1.81 -6.59 1.72
C LEU A 176 1.85 -5.88 3.08
N GLY A 177 1.27 -4.67 3.18
CA GLY A 177 1.31 -3.90 4.41
C GLY A 177 0.49 -4.48 5.56
N ASP A 178 -0.61 -5.20 5.26
CA ASP A 178 -1.41 -5.87 6.31
C ASP A 178 -0.64 -6.98 7.01
N ILE A 179 0.23 -7.69 6.28
CA ILE A 179 0.97 -8.83 6.79
C ILE A 179 2.40 -8.52 7.19
N TYR A 180 2.95 -7.40 6.72
CA TYR A 180 4.37 -7.07 6.91
C TYR A 180 4.81 -7.08 8.38
N PRO A 181 4.07 -6.49 9.35
CA PRO A 181 4.45 -6.52 10.75
C PRO A 181 4.49 -7.95 11.32
N LEU A 182 3.50 -8.79 10.98
CA LEU A 182 3.42 -10.19 11.42
C LEU A 182 4.59 -10.99 10.86
N VAL A 183 4.86 -10.87 9.56
CA VAL A 183 5.95 -11.60 8.89
C VAL A 183 7.31 -11.22 9.49
N LYS A 184 7.54 -9.92 9.73
CA LYS A 184 8.76 -9.44 10.36
C LYS A 184 8.89 -9.88 11.82
N GLN A 185 7.80 -9.93 12.57
CA GLN A 185 7.79 -10.46 13.94
C GLN A 185 8.21 -11.94 13.96
N ILE A 186 7.65 -12.78 13.09
CA ILE A 186 8.01 -14.20 12.99
C ILE A 186 9.49 -14.35 12.57
N GLU A 187 9.98 -13.55 11.61
CA GLU A 187 11.40 -13.52 11.21
C GLU A 187 12.33 -13.26 12.42
N VAL A 188 11.99 -12.27 13.24
CA VAL A 188 12.74 -11.93 14.46
C VAL A 188 12.69 -13.07 15.47
N CYS A 189 11.53 -13.66 15.71
CA CYS A 189 11.37 -14.80 16.62
C CYS A 189 12.22 -15.99 16.17
N LEU A 190 12.19 -16.36 14.88
CA LEU A 190 13.01 -17.42 14.32
C LEU A 190 14.51 -17.11 14.42
N SER A 191 14.92 -15.87 14.18
CA SER A 191 16.32 -15.44 14.25
C SER A 191 16.89 -15.49 15.68
N ASN A 192 16.04 -15.43 16.71
CA ASN A 192 16.44 -15.48 18.11
C ASN A 192 16.63 -16.91 18.65
N ILE A 193 16.32 -17.94 17.88
CA ILE A 193 16.58 -19.33 18.26
C ILE A 193 18.09 -19.55 18.27
N LYS A 194 18.63 -20.15 19.34
CA LYS A 194 20.09 -20.28 19.64
C LYS A 194 20.90 -20.82 18.46
N ASP A 195 20.39 -21.82 17.74
CA ASP A 195 21.11 -22.50 16.66
C ASP A 195 20.76 -21.97 15.26
N VAL A 196 19.98 -20.88 15.17
CA VAL A 196 19.66 -20.20 13.93
C VAL A 196 20.70 -19.13 13.62
N LYS A 197 21.34 -19.24 12.46
CA LYS A 197 22.30 -18.26 11.95
C LYS A 197 21.63 -17.16 11.13
N LYS A 198 20.53 -17.50 10.44
CA LYS A 198 19.75 -16.56 9.63
C LYS A 198 18.33 -17.09 9.40
N ALA A 199 17.34 -16.21 9.48
CA ALA A 199 15.96 -16.49 9.09
C ALA A 199 15.47 -15.35 8.19
N ILE A 200 14.84 -15.68 7.05
CA ILE A 200 14.41 -14.71 6.05
C ILE A 200 13.06 -15.16 5.47
N ALA A 201 12.09 -14.26 5.42
CA ALA A 201 10.90 -14.44 4.60
C ALA A 201 11.27 -14.25 3.11
N VAL A 202 10.86 -15.19 2.28
CA VAL A 202 11.20 -15.24 0.84
C VAL A 202 9.95 -15.09 -0.03
N GLY A 203 9.92 -15.65 -1.22
CA GLY A 203 8.77 -15.62 -2.11
C GLY A 203 8.39 -14.21 -2.59
N SER A 204 7.12 -13.99 -2.78
CA SER A 204 6.57 -12.69 -3.23
C SER A 204 6.76 -11.58 -2.19
N PHE A 205 6.85 -11.92 -0.91
CA PHE A 205 7.14 -10.98 0.17
C PHE A 205 8.54 -10.35 0.01
N ARG A 206 9.59 -11.17 -0.21
CA ARG A 206 10.95 -10.66 -0.42
C ARG A 206 11.08 -9.83 -1.70
N ARG A 207 10.25 -10.12 -2.71
CA ARG A 207 10.19 -9.33 -3.94
C ARG A 207 9.33 -8.06 -3.81
N MET A 208 8.84 -7.73 -2.61
CA MET A 208 7.99 -6.56 -2.34
C MET A 208 6.78 -6.49 -3.28
N LYS A 209 6.12 -7.63 -3.55
CA LYS A 209 4.86 -7.65 -4.31
C LYS A 209 3.76 -6.97 -3.50
N GLU A 210 2.94 -6.16 -4.14
CA GLU A 210 1.82 -5.44 -3.50
C GLU A 210 0.81 -6.37 -2.80
N THR A 211 0.73 -7.63 -3.25
CA THR A 211 -0.05 -8.70 -2.61
C THR A 211 0.76 -9.99 -2.49
N VAL A 212 0.52 -10.74 -1.41
CA VAL A 212 1.22 -11.97 -1.05
C VAL A 212 0.19 -13.07 -0.81
N GLY A 213 0.39 -14.27 -1.38
CA GLY A 213 -0.53 -15.41 -1.23
C GLY A 213 -0.24 -16.25 0.01
N ASP A 214 1.03 -16.57 0.17
CA ASP A 214 1.60 -17.42 1.19
C ASP A 214 2.93 -16.84 1.68
N ILE A 215 3.42 -17.29 2.80
CA ILE A 215 4.73 -16.86 3.32
C ILE A 215 5.66 -18.07 3.41
N ASP A 216 6.78 -17.99 2.71
CA ASP A 216 7.87 -18.93 2.86
C ASP A 216 8.97 -18.34 3.77
N TYR A 217 9.36 -19.08 4.81
CA TYR A 217 10.54 -18.76 5.62
C TYR A 217 11.67 -19.71 5.29
N LEU A 218 12.84 -19.14 4.98
CA LEU A 218 14.08 -19.87 4.80
C LEU A 218 14.99 -19.66 6.02
N VAL A 219 15.38 -20.74 6.65
CA VAL A 219 16.21 -20.70 7.86
C VAL A 219 17.52 -21.45 7.64
N LEU A 220 18.62 -20.79 7.98
CA LEU A 220 19.96 -21.38 8.05
C LEU A 220 20.21 -21.89 9.47
N SER A 221 20.18 -23.21 9.64
CA SER A 221 20.47 -23.86 10.93
C SER A 221 20.99 -25.28 10.71
N ASP A 222 21.81 -25.74 11.65
CA ASP A 222 22.29 -27.12 11.72
C ASP A 222 21.39 -27.99 12.64
N ALA A 223 20.34 -27.39 13.25
CA ALA A 223 19.37 -28.04 14.15
C ALA A 223 17.92 -27.89 13.64
N PRO A 224 17.56 -28.53 12.52
CA PRO A 224 16.24 -28.32 11.88
C PRO A 224 15.06 -28.69 12.80
N GLU A 225 15.14 -29.75 13.57
CA GLU A 225 14.06 -30.22 14.44
C GLU A 225 13.64 -29.15 15.46
N ILE A 226 14.62 -28.50 16.12
CA ILE A 226 14.37 -27.45 17.11
C ILE A 226 13.65 -26.26 16.49
N VAL A 227 14.09 -25.85 15.31
CA VAL A 227 13.49 -24.72 14.58
C VAL A 227 12.05 -25.04 14.15
N MET A 228 11.81 -26.24 13.64
CA MET A 228 10.48 -26.66 13.20
C MET A 228 9.52 -26.85 14.37
N ASP A 229 9.99 -27.38 15.50
CA ASP A 229 9.18 -27.50 16.72
C ASP A 229 8.77 -26.13 17.25
N TYR A 230 9.72 -25.20 17.28
CA TYR A 230 9.46 -23.82 17.69
C TYR A 230 8.43 -23.17 16.77
N PHE A 231 8.62 -23.23 15.44
CA PHE A 231 7.70 -22.63 14.46
C PHE A 231 6.29 -23.20 14.58
N ALA A 232 6.17 -24.54 14.68
CA ALA A 232 4.89 -25.22 14.83
C ALA A 232 4.15 -24.89 16.15
N SER A 233 4.89 -24.46 17.19
CA SER A 233 4.34 -24.11 18.51
C SER A 233 4.13 -22.61 18.72
N MET A 234 4.39 -21.76 17.71
CA MET A 234 4.24 -20.31 17.83
C MET A 234 2.76 -19.93 18.06
N PRO A 235 2.47 -18.90 18.86
CA PRO A 235 1.11 -18.44 19.13
C PRO A 235 0.39 -17.90 17.89
N GLU A 236 1.12 -17.56 16.84
CA GLU A 236 0.58 -17.12 15.54
C GLU A 236 0.06 -18.28 14.68
N VAL A 237 0.37 -19.54 15.03
CA VAL A 237 -0.05 -20.74 14.30
C VAL A 237 -1.41 -21.22 14.81
N ASP A 238 -2.38 -21.35 13.89
CA ASP A 238 -3.71 -21.93 14.14
C ASP A 238 -3.69 -23.46 13.97
N GLU A 239 -3.07 -23.95 12.87
CA GLU A 239 -3.04 -25.35 12.53
C GLU A 239 -1.69 -25.75 11.93
N VAL A 240 -1.18 -26.91 12.34
CA VAL A 240 -0.01 -27.55 11.70
C VAL A 240 -0.52 -28.53 10.64
N ILE A 241 -0.40 -28.13 9.35
CA ILE A 241 -0.87 -28.91 8.21
C ILE A 241 0.07 -30.11 7.96
N GLY A 242 1.37 -29.90 8.14
CA GLY A 242 2.36 -30.97 7.95
C GLY A 242 3.72 -30.59 8.51
N LYS A 243 4.43 -31.59 9.00
CA LYS A 243 5.78 -31.43 9.56
C LYS A 243 6.67 -32.57 9.08
N GLY A 244 7.71 -32.23 8.36
CA GLY A 244 8.72 -33.16 7.83
C GLY A 244 10.10 -32.92 8.50
N PRO A 245 11.16 -33.61 8.03
CA PRO A 245 12.49 -33.51 8.63
C PRO A 245 13.15 -32.12 8.48
N SER A 246 12.82 -31.38 7.43
CA SER A 246 13.39 -30.06 7.12
C SER A 246 12.38 -29.03 6.68
N LYS A 247 11.09 -29.39 6.60
CA LYS A 247 10.02 -28.50 6.13
C LYS A 247 8.78 -28.66 7.00
N THR A 248 8.14 -27.54 7.36
CA THR A 248 6.89 -27.47 8.13
C THR A 248 5.94 -26.54 7.43
N PHE A 249 4.67 -26.97 7.34
CA PHE A 249 3.55 -26.24 6.75
C PHE A 249 2.53 -25.94 7.81
N VAL A 250 2.15 -24.69 7.96
CA VAL A 250 1.18 -24.25 8.96
C VAL A 250 0.15 -23.31 8.35
N LYS A 251 -0.99 -23.22 9.01
CA LYS A 251 -1.95 -22.14 8.81
C LYS A 251 -1.83 -21.17 9.97
N LEU A 252 -1.69 -19.88 9.65
CA LEU A 252 -1.63 -18.81 10.66
C LEU A 252 -3.06 -18.41 11.09
N ASN A 253 -3.17 -17.77 12.27
CA ASN A 253 -4.44 -17.30 12.85
C ASN A 253 -5.23 -16.34 11.94
N ASN A 254 -4.58 -15.68 10.99
CA ASN A 254 -5.23 -14.84 9.98
C ASN A 254 -5.72 -15.63 8.74
N GLY A 255 -5.55 -16.94 8.72
CA GLY A 255 -5.93 -17.83 7.63
C GLY A 255 -4.90 -17.96 6.51
N MET A 256 -3.74 -17.32 6.62
CA MET A 256 -2.65 -17.40 5.65
C MET A 256 -1.87 -18.70 5.82
N ASP A 257 -1.47 -19.31 4.71
CA ASP A 257 -0.55 -20.45 4.73
C ASP A 257 0.88 -19.94 4.88
N ALA A 258 1.66 -20.63 5.73
CA ALA A 258 3.06 -20.30 5.94
C ALA A 258 3.91 -21.58 5.96
N ASP A 259 4.99 -21.53 5.20
CA ASP A 259 5.94 -22.62 5.03
C ASP A 259 7.29 -22.24 5.65
N LEU A 260 7.92 -23.19 6.32
CA LEU A 260 9.27 -23.02 6.83
C LEU A 260 10.16 -24.13 6.30
N LEU A 261 11.28 -23.74 5.71
CA LEU A 261 12.33 -24.64 5.25
C LEU A 261 13.64 -24.34 6.00
N VAL A 262 14.24 -25.37 6.58
CA VAL A 262 15.57 -25.29 7.21
C VAL A 262 16.59 -25.93 6.28
N VAL A 263 17.67 -25.22 5.99
CA VAL A 263 18.74 -25.68 5.08
C VAL A 263 20.13 -25.52 5.73
N PRO A 264 21.09 -26.36 5.36
CA PRO A 264 22.47 -26.21 5.79
C PRO A 264 23.17 -25.06 5.04
N LYS A 265 24.35 -24.66 5.52
CA LYS A 265 25.11 -23.52 4.98
C LYS A 265 25.43 -23.66 3.49
N GLU A 266 25.77 -24.86 3.04
CA GLU A 266 26.17 -25.15 1.68
C GLU A 266 25.06 -24.87 0.65
N SER A 267 23.80 -24.99 1.05
CA SER A 267 22.62 -24.83 0.20
C SER A 267 21.91 -23.50 0.37
N PHE A 268 22.26 -22.70 1.38
CA PHE A 268 21.48 -21.51 1.78
C PHE A 268 21.31 -20.49 0.66
N GLY A 269 22.36 -20.21 -0.13
CA GLY A 269 22.31 -19.24 -1.23
C GLY A 269 21.44 -19.71 -2.40
N SER A 270 21.53 -21.00 -2.75
CA SER A 270 20.69 -21.60 -3.80
C SER A 270 19.22 -21.64 -3.37
N ALA A 271 18.94 -22.06 -2.13
CA ALA A 271 17.60 -22.04 -1.56
C ALA A 271 17.03 -20.60 -1.53
N LEU A 272 17.85 -19.63 -1.13
CA LEU A 272 17.45 -18.22 -1.10
C LEU A 272 17.06 -17.70 -2.49
N GLN A 273 17.84 -18.03 -3.53
CA GLN A 273 17.52 -17.70 -4.92
C GLN A 273 16.24 -18.42 -5.38
N TYR A 274 16.14 -19.73 -5.13
CA TYR A 274 15.03 -20.57 -5.58
C TYR A 274 13.70 -20.14 -4.98
N PHE A 275 13.62 -20.01 -3.66
CA PHE A 275 12.38 -19.63 -2.95
C PHE A 275 12.03 -18.15 -3.06
N THR A 276 12.99 -17.28 -3.35
CA THR A 276 12.68 -15.90 -3.71
C THR A 276 11.86 -15.81 -5.01
N GLY A 277 12.15 -16.66 -6.01
CA GLY A 277 11.47 -16.67 -7.31
C GLY A 277 11.80 -15.39 -8.12
N SER A 278 10.93 -14.91 -9.00
CA SER A 278 9.64 -15.53 -9.39
C SER A 278 9.82 -16.91 -10.03
N LYS A 279 8.69 -17.60 -10.26
CA LYS A 279 8.72 -18.88 -11.01
C LYS A 279 9.34 -18.70 -12.38
N GLU A 280 8.95 -17.66 -13.09
CA GLU A 280 9.42 -17.31 -14.44
C GLU A 280 10.91 -17.00 -14.43
N HIS A 281 11.38 -16.21 -13.47
CA HIS A 281 12.80 -15.92 -13.25
C HIS A 281 13.61 -17.21 -12.99
N GLY A 282 13.14 -18.06 -12.08
CA GLY A 282 13.78 -19.33 -11.76
C GLY A 282 13.84 -20.30 -12.97
N VAL A 283 12.79 -20.32 -13.81
CA VAL A 283 12.78 -21.10 -15.06
C VAL A 283 13.85 -20.58 -16.03
N ALA A 284 13.98 -19.26 -16.17
CA ALA A 284 14.97 -18.65 -17.05
C ALA A 284 16.41 -18.95 -16.58
N LEU A 285 16.70 -18.84 -15.27
CA LEU A 285 18.01 -19.20 -14.71
C LEU A 285 18.35 -20.69 -14.91
N ARG A 286 17.40 -21.60 -14.73
CA ARG A 286 17.60 -23.04 -14.99
C ARG A 286 17.93 -23.31 -16.47
N LYS A 287 17.30 -22.62 -17.42
CA LYS A 287 17.64 -22.74 -18.85
C LYS A 287 19.08 -22.30 -19.12
N ILE A 288 19.54 -21.21 -18.50
CA ILE A 288 20.94 -20.76 -18.59
C ILE A 288 21.89 -21.81 -17.99
N ALA A 289 21.56 -22.36 -16.81
CA ALA A 289 22.37 -23.42 -16.20
C ALA A 289 22.52 -24.63 -17.14
N ILE A 290 21.41 -25.14 -17.70
CA ILE A 290 21.42 -26.26 -18.65
C ILE A 290 22.29 -25.95 -19.87
N SER A 291 22.21 -24.75 -20.45
CA SER A 291 23.03 -24.37 -21.61
C SER A 291 24.54 -24.34 -21.30
N LYS A 292 24.90 -24.28 -20.02
CA LYS A 292 26.29 -24.33 -19.53
C LYS A 292 26.72 -25.71 -19.00
N GLY A 293 25.89 -26.75 -19.19
CA GLY A 293 26.19 -28.11 -18.66
C GLY A 293 26.04 -28.18 -17.13
N LEU A 294 25.19 -27.32 -16.54
CA LEU A 294 24.96 -27.25 -15.11
C LEU A 294 23.50 -27.60 -14.78
N HIS A 295 23.27 -28.08 -13.56
CA HIS A 295 21.94 -28.30 -12.99
C HIS A 295 21.74 -27.42 -11.76
N LEU A 296 20.67 -26.58 -11.77
CA LEU A 296 20.32 -25.67 -10.69
C LEU A 296 19.03 -26.12 -10.01
N ASN A 297 19.09 -26.30 -8.68
CA ASN A 297 17.93 -26.53 -7.81
C ASN A 297 18.09 -25.78 -6.48
N GLU A 298 17.19 -26.01 -5.54
CA GLU A 298 17.18 -25.38 -4.21
C GLU A 298 18.40 -25.76 -3.34
N TRP A 299 19.06 -26.87 -3.63
CA TRP A 299 20.19 -27.36 -2.86
C TRP A 299 21.54 -26.84 -3.37
N GLY A 300 21.63 -26.49 -4.66
CA GLY A 300 22.89 -26.03 -5.25
C GLY A 300 22.88 -25.95 -6.77
N ILE A 301 24.02 -25.54 -7.28
CA ILE A 301 24.41 -25.73 -8.70
C ILE A 301 25.37 -26.90 -8.77
N TYR A 302 25.09 -27.83 -9.67
CA TYR A 302 25.85 -29.05 -9.86
C TYR A 302 26.36 -29.13 -11.30
N ASP A 303 27.59 -29.62 -11.50
CA ASP A 303 28.12 -30.01 -12.81
C ASP A 303 27.37 -31.25 -13.29
N SER A 304 26.79 -31.20 -14.49
CA SER A 304 25.94 -32.26 -15.03
C SER A 304 26.72 -33.54 -15.35
N ASN A 305 28.07 -33.46 -15.52
CA ASN A 305 28.90 -34.62 -15.91
C ASN A 305 29.30 -35.48 -14.69
N ASN A 306 29.55 -34.85 -13.54
CA ASN A 306 30.10 -35.55 -12.37
C ASN A 306 29.22 -35.37 -11.11
N ASN A 307 28.11 -34.66 -11.21
CA ASN A 307 27.16 -34.34 -10.13
C ASN A 307 27.82 -33.67 -8.90
N LYS A 308 28.94 -32.96 -9.10
CA LYS A 308 29.62 -32.23 -8.05
C LYS A 308 28.99 -30.86 -7.89
N MET A 309 28.69 -30.48 -6.62
CA MET A 309 28.24 -29.15 -6.31
C MET A 309 29.36 -28.13 -6.60
N VAL A 310 29.05 -27.10 -7.36
CA VAL A 310 29.97 -26.01 -7.75
C VAL A 310 29.65 -24.70 -7.06
N ALA A 311 28.39 -24.50 -6.61
CA ALA A 311 27.97 -23.38 -5.79
C ALA A 311 26.66 -23.68 -5.04
N GLY A 312 26.38 -22.95 -3.97
CA GLY A 312 25.14 -23.12 -3.21
C GLY A 312 25.06 -22.25 -1.95
N SER A 313 26.19 -21.90 -1.36
CA SER A 313 26.25 -21.26 -0.04
C SER A 313 25.87 -19.76 -0.07
N LYS A 314 26.15 -19.07 -1.17
CA LYS A 314 25.84 -17.64 -1.35
C LYS A 314 24.97 -17.45 -2.59
N GLU A 315 23.97 -16.57 -2.47
CA GLU A 315 23.06 -16.25 -3.56
C GLU A 315 23.81 -15.60 -4.73
N GLU A 316 24.81 -14.76 -4.47
CA GLU A 316 25.64 -14.10 -5.47
C GLU A 316 26.46 -15.09 -6.30
N ASP A 317 26.94 -16.17 -5.68
CA ASP A 317 27.73 -17.19 -6.38
C ASP A 317 26.88 -17.96 -7.40
N VAL A 318 25.57 -18.14 -7.11
CA VAL A 318 24.62 -18.74 -8.06
C VAL A 318 24.54 -17.91 -9.35
N TYR A 319 24.40 -16.60 -9.23
CA TYR A 319 24.38 -15.71 -10.41
C TYR A 319 25.74 -15.64 -11.10
N ASN A 320 26.82 -15.55 -10.33
CA ASN A 320 28.20 -15.46 -10.85
C ASN A 320 28.56 -16.64 -11.76
N ILE A 321 28.24 -17.86 -11.34
CA ILE A 321 28.52 -19.08 -12.14
C ILE A 321 27.70 -19.11 -13.42
N LEU A 322 26.49 -18.57 -13.39
CA LEU A 322 25.65 -18.42 -14.57
C LEU A 322 26.13 -17.29 -15.50
N GLY A 323 27.16 -16.53 -15.12
CA GLY A 323 27.67 -15.39 -15.89
C GLY A 323 26.83 -14.14 -15.77
N LEU A 324 26.10 -14.02 -14.67
CA LEU A 324 25.21 -12.91 -14.36
C LEU A 324 25.74 -12.07 -13.18
N GLU A 325 25.40 -10.79 -13.16
CA GLU A 325 25.45 -9.99 -11.94
C GLU A 325 24.28 -10.41 -11.03
N TRP A 326 24.45 -10.25 -9.70
CA TRP A 326 23.36 -10.50 -8.76
C TRP A 326 22.19 -9.56 -9.02
N ILE A 327 21.00 -10.12 -9.15
CA ILE A 327 19.77 -9.38 -9.45
C ILE A 327 19.02 -9.13 -8.14
N PRO A 328 18.68 -7.87 -7.81
CA PRO A 328 17.84 -7.55 -6.64
C PRO A 328 16.49 -8.30 -6.67
N PRO A 329 16.00 -8.78 -5.52
CA PRO A 329 14.73 -9.54 -5.44
C PRO A 329 13.56 -8.83 -6.11
N GLU A 330 13.44 -7.53 -5.95
CA GLU A 330 12.34 -6.72 -6.48
C GLU A 330 12.29 -6.70 -8.02
N MET A 331 13.41 -6.98 -8.69
CA MET A 331 13.49 -7.03 -10.15
C MET A 331 13.17 -8.41 -10.76
N ARG A 332 13.11 -9.49 -9.96
CA ARG A 332 13.07 -10.89 -10.41
C ARG A 332 11.70 -11.33 -10.93
N GLU A 333 11.21 -10.72 -12.00
CA GLU A 333 9.91 -11.03 -12.62
C GLU A 333 10.03 -11.52 -14.08
N ASN A 334 11.25 -11.77 -14.57
CA ASN A 334 11.57 -12.19 -15.94
C ASN A 334 11.02 -11.23 -17.01
N ASN A 335 11.24 -9.93 -16.78
CA ASN A 335 10.81 -8.87 -17.68
C ASN A 335 11.97 -8.03 -18.24
N GLY A 336 13.16 -8.66 -18.40
CA GLY A 336 14.36 -8.09 -19.02
C GLY A 336 15.55 -7.91 -18.07
N GLU A 337 15.40 -8.21 -16.77
CA GLU A 337 16.46 -8.06 -15.77
C GLU A 337 17.63 -9.04 -16.01
N ILE A 338 17.35 -10.22 -16.56
CA ILE A 338 18.37 -11.22 -16.82
C ILE A 338 19.31 -10.77 -17.93
N GLU A 339 18.76 -10.14 -18.98
CA GLU A 339 19.53 -9.60 -20.10
C GLU A 339 20.47 -8.49 -19.62
N LEU A 340 19.98 -7.61 -18.73
CA LEU A 340 20.79 -6.53 -18.13
C LEU A 340 21.89 -7.07 -17.21
N ALA A 341 21.67 -8.20 -16.56
CA ALA A 341 22.61 -8.82 -15.63
C ALA A 341 23.75 -9.58 -16.31
N LYS A 342 23.72 -9.82 -17.63
CA LYS A 342 24.77 -10.54 -18.35
C LYS A 342 26.10 -9.80 -18.23
N LYS A 343 27.16 -10.52 -17.83
CA LYS A 343 28.52 -9.98 -17.71
C LYS A 343 29.22 -9.83 -19.06
N GLU A 344 28.74 -10.52 -20.06
CA GLU A 344 29.26 -10.45 -21.43
C GLU A 344 28.84 -9.14 -22.09
N ARG A 345 29.71 -8.62 -22.99
CA ARG A 345 29.39 -7.45 -23.79
C ARG A 345 28.42 -7.83 -24.91
N THR A 346 27.51 -6.92 -25.23
CA THR A 346 26.67 -7.03 -26.42
C THR A 346 27.53 -6.96 -27.70
N GLY A 347 27.00 -7.44 -28.83
CA GLY A 347 27.71 -7.46 -30.09
C GLY A 347 28.19 -6.09 -30.59
N ASP A 348 27.64 -4.99 -30.10
CA ASP A 348 28.07 -3.60 -30.33
C ASP A 348 29.18 -3.13 -29.37
N GLY A 349 29.69 -4.02 -28.51
CA GLY A 349 30.74 -3.73 -27.53
C GLY A 349 30.25 -3.06 -26.22
N ASN A 350 28.97 -2.71 -26.11
CA ASN A 350 28.40 -2.12 -24.92
C ASN A 350 28.09 -3.21 -23.86
N LYS A 351 28.32 -2.89 -22.59
CA LYS A 351 27.87 -3.71 -21.46
C LYS A 351 26.54 -3.15 -20.97
N LEU A 352 25.49 -3.95 -21.08
CA LEU A 352 24.25 -3.69 -20.36
C LEU A 352 24.53 -3.70 -18.86
N LYS A 353 23.84 -2.89 -18.08
CA LYS A 353 24.04 -2.78 -16.65
C LYS A 353 22.71 -2.73 -15.93
N LEU A 354 22.62 -3.47 -14.82
CA LEU A 354 21.49 -3.34 -13.90
C LEU A 354 21.43 -1.89 -13.36
N PRO A 355 20.22 -1.34 -13.16
CA PRO A 355 20.08 -0.04 -12.52
C PRO A 355 20.57 -0.14 -11.07
N ASP A 356 21.25 0.92 -10.62
CA ASP A 356 21.55 1.13 -9.20
C ASP A 356 20.29 1.62 -8.49
N LEU A 357 19.53 0.65 -7.96
CA LEU A 357 18.20 0.91 -7.38
C LEU A 357 18.29 1.84 -6.17
N ILE A 358 17.23 2.64 -5.95
CA ILE A 358 17.08 3.43 -4.73
C ILE A 358 17.28 2.56 -3.48
N ASP A 359 18.04 3.06 -2.51
CA ASP A 359 18.21 2.41 -1.21
C ASP A 359 17.01 2.70 -0.28
N TYR A 360 16.70 1.74 0.62
CA TYR A 360 15.58 1.87 1.57
C TYR A 360 15.74 3.02 2.58
N ASN A 361 16.95 3.52 2.79
CA ASN A 361 17.25 4.62 3.70
C ASN A 361 17.53 5.95 2.96
N SER A 362 17.19 6.04 1.66
CA SER A 362 17.53 7.22 0.84
C SER A 362 16.57 8.39 0.99
N LEU A 363 15.33 8.15 1.44
CA LEU A 363 14.34 9.23 1.54
C LEU A 363 14.72 10.21 2.65
N LYS A 364 14.60 11.49 2.34
CA LYS A 364 14.88 12.61 3.23
C LYS A 364 13.63 13.37 3.63
N GLY A 365 12.58 13.26 2.86
CA GLY A 365 11.32 13.94 3.13
C GLY A 365 10.11 13.20 2.60
N ASP A 366 8.94 13.72 2.96
CA ASP A 366 7.62 13.27 2.54
C ASP A 366 6.81 14.49 2.09
N LEU A 367 6.28 14.47 0.87
CA LEU A 367 5.64 15.62 0.25
C LEU A 367 4.11 15.52 0.23
N GLN A 368 3.52 14.47 0.84
CA GLN A 368 2.06 14.34 0.98
C GLN A 368 1.73 13.92 2.42
N VAL A 369 1.44 14.95 3.24
CA VAL A 369 1.14 14.78 4.68
C VAL A 369 -0.05 15.65 5.05
N HIS A 370 -1.05 15.07 5.73
CA HIS A 370 -2.28 15.72 6.13
C HIS A 370 -2.31 16.01 7.62
N SER A 371 -2.77 17.22 7.98
CA SER A 371 -2.93 17.66 9.35
C SER A 371 -4.40 17.62 9.81
N ASN A 372 -4.63 17.89 11.10
CA ASN A 372 -5.98 18.02 11.64
C ASN A 372 -6.70 19.32 11.24
N ASP A 373 -6.09 20.15 10.42
CA ASP A 373 -6.78 21.26 9.76
C ASP A 373 -7.76 20.72 8.69
N THR A 374 -7.55 19.47 8.20
CA THR A 374 -8.47 18.72 7.34
C THR A 374 -8.88 17.37 7.96
N ASP A 375 -8.44 16.26 7.44
CA ASP A 375 -8.81 14.90 7.86
C ASP A 375 -7.66 14.10 8.48
N GLY A 376 -6.48 14.69 8.59
CA GLY A 376 -5.38 14.16 9.38
C GLY A 376 -5.73 14.10 10.88
N MET A 377 -5.05 13.26 11.63
CA MET A 377 -5.34 13.01 13.05
C MET A 377 -4.52 13.88 14.01
N LEU A 378 -3.44 14.48 13.54
CA LEU A 378 -2.46 15.18 14.36
C LEU A 378 -2.31 16.64 13.94
N SER A 379 -1.92 17.49 14.89
CA SER A 379 -1.52 18.86 14.57
C SER A 379 -0.27 18.88 13.69
N ILE A 380 -0.05 19.96 12.95
CA ILE A 380 1.16 20.17 12.14
C ILE A 380 2.43 19.98 13.00
N GLN A 381 2.42 20.48 14.22
CA GLN A 381 3.55 20.36 15.14
C GLN A 381 3.80 18.89 15.55
N ASP A 382 2.75 18.14 15.91
CA ASP A 382 2.89 16.75 16.38
C ASP A 382 3.33 15.82 15.27
N ILE A 383 2.79 15.97 14.05
CA ILE A 383 3.18 15.13 12.91
C ILE A 383 4.60 15.46 12.45
N ALA A 384 5.01 16.74 12.49
CA ALA A 384 6.37 17.17 12.19
C ALA A 384 7.39 16.64 13.20
N SER A 385 7.06 16.70 14.51
CA SER A 385 7.91 16.09 15.56
C SER A 385 8.08 14.58 15.35
N ALA A 386 7.00 13.89 15.00
CA ALA A 386 7.07 12.46 14.73
C ALA A 386 7.92 12.14 13.48
N ALA A 387 7.77 12.88 12.40
CA ALA A 387 8.54 12.73 11.17
C ALA A 387 10.05 12.87 11.45
N LYS A 388 10.43 13.89 12.22
CA LYS A 388 11.82 14.16 12.59
C LYS A 388 12.38 13.12 13.56
N GLU A 389 11.67 12.84 14.66
CA GLU A 389 12.24 12.12 15.81
C GLU A 389 12.15 10.61 15.67
N LYS A 390 11.12 10.09 14.99
CA LYS A 390 10.88 8.65 14.85
C LYS A 390 11.25 8.10 13.48
N PHE A 391 11.16 8.93 12.44
CA PHE A 391 11.39 8.52 11.06
C PHE A 391 12.59 9.20 10.41
N GLU A 392 13.30 10.07 11.16
CA GLU A 392 14.56 10.70 10.78
C GLU A 392 14.49 11.46 9.44
N LEU A 393 13.29 11.97 9.08
CA LEU A 393 13.11 12.79 7.89
C LEU A 393 13.74 14.17 8.10
N GLU A 394 14.26 14.77 7.03
CA GLU A 394 14.84 16.12 7.03
C GLU A 394 13.76 17.20 6.78
N TYR A 395 12.65 16.84 6.11
CA TYR A 395 11.53 17.74 5.81
C TYR A 395 10.23 16.96 5.54
N ILE A 396 9.10 17.66 5.70
CA ILE A 396 7.78 17.23 5.25
C ILE A 396 7.06 18.40 4.57
N ALA A 397 6.15 18.12 3.63
CA ALA A 397 5.19 19.11 3.13
C ALA A 397 3.80 18.80 3.73
N ILE A 398 3.18 19.82 4.33
CA ILE A 398 1.77 19.75 4.73
C ILE A 398 0.93 20.07 3.50
N THR A 399 0.21 19.07 3.01
CA THR A 399 -0.58 19.12 1.77
C THR A 399 -2.04 18.81 2.04
N ASP A 400 -2.62 19.53 2.99
CA ASP A 400 -4.03 19.38 3.35
C ASP A 400 -4.96 19.57 2.16
N HIS A 401 -6.09 18.85 2.17
CA HIS A 401 -7.09 18.90 1.11
C HIS A 401 -7.70 20.28 0.92
N THR A 402 -8.14 20.59 -0.32
CA THR A 402 -8.76 21.88 -0.66
C THR A 402 -10.29 21.82 -0.74
N LYS A 403 -10.92 22.97 -0.86
CA LYS A 403 -12.35 23.26 -0.59
C LYS A 403 -13.36 22.35 -1.29
N SER A 404 -13.05 21.77 -2.45
CA SER A 404 -14.00 20.88 -3.14
C SER A 404 -14.14 19.51 -2.47
N LEU A 405 -13.23 19.12 -1.59
CA LEU A 405 -13.35 17.90 -0.78
C LEU A 405 -14.00 18.21 0.59
N ALA A 406 -15.28 18.54 0.56
CA ALA A 406 -16.03 18.92 1.76
C ALA A 406 -16.05 17.84 2.86
N LEU A 407 -15.92 16.55 2.51
CA LEU A 407 -15.87 15.44 3.45
C LEU A 407 -14.61 15.47 4.33
N ALA A 408 -13.50 15.98 3.79
CA ALA A 408 -12.24 16.18 4.51
C ALA A 408 -12.12 17.57 5.15
N HIS A 409 -13.16 18.37 5.17
CA HIS A 409 -13.13 19.78 5.63
C HIS A 409 -12.11 20.64 4.86
N GLY A 410 -11.93 20.38 3.56
CA GLY A 410 -10.91 21.00 2.72
C GLY A 410 -10.81 22.52 2.86
N LEU A 411 -9.57 23.01 2.78
CA LEU A 411 -9.22 24.40 3.01
C LEU A 411 -9.61 25.27 1.82
N ASP A 412 -10.22 26.43 2.09
CA ASP A 412 -10.34 27.52 1.12
C ASP A 412 -9.07 28.37 1.08
N GLU A 413 -9.05 29.37 0.20
CA GLU A 413 -7.90 30.25 0.00
C GLU A 413 -7.45 30.98 1.26
N GLY A 414 -8.41 31.41 2.11
CA GLY A 414 -8.13 32.09 3.37
C GLY A 414 -7.44 31.16 4.37
N ARG A 415 -8.05 29.98 4.60
CA ARG A 415 -7.50 28.97 5.52
C ARG A 415 -6.15 28.44 5.07
N LEU A 416 -5.90 28.30 3.74
CA LEU A 416 -4.59 27.94 3.22
C LEU A 416 -3.53 28.99 3.56
N LEU A 417 -3.84 30.28 3.38
CA LEU A 417 -2.90 31.35 3.71
C LEU A 417 -2.65 31.45 5.23
N ASP A 418 -3.64 31.20 6.06
CA ASP A 418 -3.48 31.10 7.51
C ASP A 418 -2.56 29.92 7.89
N GLN A 419 -2.67 28.79 7.19
CA GLN A 419 -1.81 27.64 7.40
C GLN A 419 -0.35 27.94 6.98
N VAL A 420 -0.12 28.66 5.87
CA VAL A 420 1.22 29.12 5.45
C VAL A 420 1.88 29.95 6.56
N ASN A 421 1.14 30.90 7.15
CA ASN A 421 1.64 31.71 8.26
C ASN A 421 1.98 30.84 9.48
N LYS A 422 1.10 29.93 9.88
CA LYS A 422 1.31 28.97 10.97
C LYS A 422 2.56 28.11 10.77
N ILE A 423 2.78 27.61 9.54
CA ILE A 423 3.98 26.83 9.19
C ILE A 423 5.25 27.68 9.28
N SER A 424 5.19 28.93 8.83
CA SER A 424 6.31 29.88 8.96
C SER A 424 6.71 30.08 10.42
N GLU A 425 5.74 30.34 11.31
CA GLU A 425 5.97 30.50 12.75
C GLU A 425 6.59 29.23 13.37
N LEU A 426 6.08 28.04 13.02
CA LEU A 426 6.63 26.76 13.49
C LEU A 426 8.08 26.56 13.04
N ASN A 427 8.40 26.89 11.80
CA ASN A 427 9.77 26.82 11.28
C ASN A 427 10.73 27.76 12.02
N ASP A 428 10.28 28.95 12.41
CA ASP A 428 11.08 29.88 13.19
C ASP A 428 11.35 29.39 14.62
N ILE A 429 10.36 28.73 15.24
CA ILE A 429 10.52 28.06 16.54
C ILE A 429 11.56 26.92 16.40
N LEU A 430 11.45 26.09 15.38
CA LEU A 430 12.39 24.99 15.14
C LEU A 430 13.83 25.48 14.93
N LYS A 431 14.03 26.56 14.17
CA LYS A 431 15.35 27.19 13.97
C LYS A 431 15.96 27.73 15.27
N ASN A 432 15.13 28.33 16.13
CA ASN A 432 15.58 28.94 17.40
C ASN A 432 15.97 27.87 18.42
N HIS A 433 15.23 26.79 18.53
CA HIS A 433 15.60 25.64 19.36
C HIS A 433 16.94 25.01 18.94
N PHE A 434 17.23 24.95 17.65
CA PHE A 434 18.50 24.43 17.12
C PHE A 434 19.70 25.33 17.49
N LYS A 435 19.53 26.65 17.39
CA LYS A 435 20.58 27.63 17.77
C LYS A 435 20.92 27.55 19.26
N TYR A 436 19.92 27.38 20.12
CA TYR A 436 20.09 27.30 21.56
C TYR A 436 20.86 26.02 21.99
N ASN A 437 20.53 24.87 21.41
CA ASN A 437 21.17 23.59 21.71
C ASN A 437 22.62 23.52 21.20
N ASN A 438 22.93 24.10 20.03
CA ASN A 438 24.30 24.15 19.50
C ASN A 438 25.22 25.10 20.29
N ASN A 439 24.71 26.18 20.84
CA ASN A 439 25.48 27.10 21.69
C ASN A 439 25.85 26.50 23.05
N ASN A 440 25.04 25.57 23.57
CA ASN A 440 25.29 24.89 24.85
C ASN A 440 26.18 23.64 24.73
N ASN A 441 26.41 23.12 23.52
CA ASN A 441 27.21 21.89 23.28
C ASN A 441 28.51 22.17 22.50
N LYS A 442 29.34 23.10 23.00
CA LYS A 442 30.64 23.45 22.41
C LYS A 442 31.68 22.31 22.33
N ASN A 443 31.40 21.13 22.85
CA ASN A 443 32.34 20.01 22.97
C ASN A 443 32.11 18.82 22.03
N LYS A 444 31.11 18.86 21.13
CA LYS A 444 30.97 17.84 20.08
C LYS A 444 31.30 18.42 18.71
N LYS A 445 32.56 18.24 18.29
CA LYS A 445 32.98 18.33 16.88
C LYS A 445 32.50 17.08 16.14
N ASP A 446 31.21 16.94 15.94
CA ASP A 446 30.68 16.03 14.93
C ASP A 446 30.25 16.87 13.75
N SER A 447 31.13 16.91 12.76
CA SER A 447 30.96 17.53 11.45
C SER A 447 30.11 16.61 10.55
N SER A 448 28.84 16.43 10.87
CA SER A 448 27.86 15.91 9.93
C SER A 448 26.67 16.86 9.91
N SER A 449 26.55 17.56 8.79
CA SER A 449 25.47 18.42 8.30
C SER A 449 24.31 18.71 9.28
N SER A 450 24.37 19.87 9.94
CA SER A 450 23.27 20.42 10.76
C SER A 450 22.13 20.92 9.84
N ASN A 451 21.47 20.04 9.10
CA ASN A 451 20.24 20.43 8.41
C ASN A 451 19.12 20.53 9.46
N SER A 452 18.62 21.76 9.67
CA SER A 452 17.43 21.97 10.49
C SER A 452 16.25 21.35 9.76
N PHE A 453 15.47 20.50 10.46
CA PHE A 453 14.21 19.98 9.94
C PHE A 453 13.31 21.13 9.44
N ARG A 454 12.68 20.96 8.27
CA ARG A 454 11.83 22.00 7.66
C ARG A 454 10.43 21.47 7.36
N ILE A 455 9.43 22.25 7.71
CA ILE A 455 8.03 22.03 7.31
C ILE A 455 7.78 22.91 6.09
N LEU A 456 7.34 22.32 4.99
CA LEU A 456 6.96 22.99 3.75
C LEU A 456 5.46 23.26 3.76
N SER A 457 5.07 24.42 3.26
CA SER A 457 3.67 24.73 3.00
C SER A 457 3.23 24.11 1.67
N GLY A 458 2.06 23.48 1.63
CA GLY A 458 1.57 22.86 0.42
C GLY A 458 0.06 22.69 0.41
N ALA A 459 -0.44 22.05 -0.64
CA ALA A 459 -1.85 21.67 -0.74
C ALA A 459 -2.03 20.47 -1.66
N GLU A 460 -2.97 19.58 -1.31
CA GLU A 460 -3.54 18.63 -2.23
C GLU A 460 -4.78 19.23 -2.91
N VAL A 461 -4.56 19.77 -4.11
CA VAL A 461 -5.56 20.55 -4.84
C VAL A 461 -6.46 19.64 -5.67
N ASN A 462 -7.77 19.86 -5.61
CA ASN A 462 -8.72 19.07 -6.38
C ASN A 462 -8.73 19.45 -7.85
N ILE A 463 -8.57 18.45 -8.73
CA ILE A 463 -8.79 18.59 -10.16
C ILE A 463 -10.29 18.45 -10.42
N LEU A 464 -10.94 19.52 -10.84
CA LEU A 464 -12.37 19.58 -11.13
C LEU A 464 -12.74 18.81 -12.39
N LYS A 465 -14.03 18.67 -12.65
CA LYS A 465 -14.56 17.89 -13.79
C LYS A 465 -14.01 18.34 -15.15
N ASP A 466 -13.74 19.62 -15.32
CA ASP A 466 -13.20 20.23 -16.54
C ASP A 466 -11.67 20.32 -16.57
N GLY A 467 -10.99 19.80 -15.56
CA GLY A 467 -9.55 19.85 -15.40
C GLY A 467 -9.00 21.16 -14.82
N SER A 468 -9.86 22.12 -14.42
CA SER A 468 -9.43 23.27 -13.62
C SER A 468 -9.16 22.86 -12.17
N LEU A 469 -8.44 23.69 -11.44
CA LEU A 469 -8.16 23.51 -10.02
C LEU A 469 -9.19 24.27 -9.19
N ASP A 470 -9.47 23.80 -7.98
CA ASP A 470 -10.42 24.43 -7.06
C ASP A 470 -9.83 25.59 -6.24
N ILE A 471 -8.52 25.86 -6.35
CA ILE A 471 -7.81 26.99 -5.73
C ILE A 471 -7.24 27.88 -6.83
N SER A 472 -7.23 29.19 -6.60
CA SER A 472 -6.72 30.18 -7.54
C SER A 472 -5.18 30.17 -7.63
N ASN A 473 -4.63 30.40 -8.81
CA ASN A 473 -3.17 30.44 -9.03
C ASN A 473 -2.45 31.46 -8.13
N ASN A 474 -3.06 32.59 -7.81
CA ASN A 474 -2.47 33.60 -6.92
C ASN A 474 -2.23 33.08 -5.48
N VAL A 475 -2.94 32.03 -5.06
CA VAL A 475 -2.72 31.39 -3.76
C VAL A 475 -1.74 30.23 -3.92
N LEU A 476 -1.87 29.44 -4.99
CA LEU A 476 -0.93 28.34 -5.28
C LEU A 476 0.51 28.82 -5.39
N ASP A 477 0.76 29.98 -6.02
CA ASP A 477 2.08 30.62 -6.16
C ASP A 477 2.78 30.96 -4.83
N LYS A 478 2.04 30.90 -3.71
CA LYS A 478 2.58 31.17 -2.36
C LYS A 478 2.93 29.90 -1.57
N LEU A 479 2.68 28.74 -2.14
CA LEU A 479 2.97 27.45 -1.52
C LEU A 479 4.35 26.95 -1.94
N ASP A 480 5.02 26.22 -1.04
CA ASP A 480 6.30 25.56 -1.35
C ASP A 480 6.09 24.33 -2.27
N VAL A 481 4.95 23.63 -2.14
CA VAL A 481 4.62 22.38 -2.88
C VAL A 481 3.14 22.34 -3.22
N VAL A 482 2.81 22.14 -4.48
CA VAL A 482 1.43 21.96 -4.94
C VAL A 482 1.26 20.60 -5.61
N GLY A 483 0.51 19.70 -4.95
CA GLY A 483 0.08 18.45 -5.53
C GLY A 483 -1.36 18.53 -6.02
N ALA A 484 -1.65 17.97 -7.20
CA ALA A 484 -2.99 17.97 -7.75
C ALA A 484 -3.55 16.54 -7.89
N ALA A 485 -4.80 16.32 -7.45
CA ALA A 485 -5.41 15.01 -7.39
C ALA A 485 -6.86 14.97 -7.85
N ILE A 486 -7.31 13.80 -8.31
CA ILE A 486 -8.69 13.55 -8.67
C ILE A 486 -9.41 12.83 -7.52
N HIS A 487 -10.41 13.51 -6.90
CA HIS A 487 -11.24 12.94 -5.84
C HIS A 487 -12.71 12.74 -6.25
N SER A 488 -13.07 13.10 -7.47
CA SER A 488 -14.46 13.02 -7.96
C SER A 488 -14.53 12.66 -9.43
N ASN A 489 -15.73 12.25 -9.87
CA ASN A 489 -15.99 11.94 -11.28
C ASN A 489 -15.06 10.85 -11.86
N PHE A 490 -14.82 9.77 -11.13
CA PHE A 490 -13.92 8.68 -11.51
C PHE A 490 -14.34 7.88 -12.74
N SER A 491 -15.61 7.93 -13.13
CA SER A 491 -16.18 7.18 -14.26
C SER A 491 -16.21 7.93 -15.60
N GLN A 492 -15.41 8.99 -15.74
CA GLN A 492 -15.27 9.71 -17.00
C GLN A 492 -14.63 8.80 -18.09
N PRO A 493 -14.91 9.04 -19.38
CA PRO A 493 -14.19 8.37 -20.46
C PRO A 493 -12.67 8.60 -20.39
N VAL A 494 -11.87 7.63 -20.86
CA VAL A 494 -10.40 7.66 -20.81
C VAL A 494 -9.83 8.99 -21.29
N GLU A 495 -10.24 9.47 -22.45
CA GLU A 495 -9.75 10.74 -23.03
C GLU A 495 -10.08 11.94 -22.14
N VAL A 496 -11.30 12.00 -21.60
CA VAL A 496 -11.72 13.09 -20.71
C VAL A 496 -10.92 13.07 -19.42
N GLN A 497 -10.76 11.88 -18.83
CA GLN A 497 -10.02 11.70 -17.57
C GLN A 497 -8.53 12.03 -17.75
N THR A 498 -7.93 11.57 -18.85
CA THR A 498 -6.54 11.87 -19.18
C THR A 498 -6.34 13.38 -19.39
N ASN A 499 -7.23 14.04 -20.13
CA ASN A 499 -7.14 15.48 -20.38
C ASN A 499 -7.32 16.32 -19.10
N ARG A 500 -8.09 15.84 -18.11
CA ARG A 500 -8.19 16.49 -16.77
C ARG A 500 -6.82 16.53 -16.08
N LEU A 501 -6.11 15.41 -16.03
CA LEU A 501 -4.78 15.30 -15.42
C LEU A 501 -3.76 16.14 -16.18
N ILE A 502 -3.75 16.06 -17.51
CA ILE A 502 -2.86 16.84 -18.38
C ILE A 502 -3.06 18.34 -18.17
N LYS A 503 -4.32 18.81 -18.14
CA LYS A 503 -4.60 20.23 -17.91
C LYS A 503 -4.11 20.70 -16.53
N ALA A 504 -4.22 19.86 -15.51
CA ALA A 504 -3.64 20.16 -14.19
C ALA A 504 -2.11 20.16 -14.24
N ALA A 505 -1.48 19.15 -14.86
CA ALA A 505 -0.04 19.07 -15.03
C ALA A 505 0.56 20.25 -15.84
N GLN A 506 -0.19 20.82 -16.77
CA GLN A 506 0.22 22.00 -17.54
C GLN A 506 0.09 23.33 -16.79
N ASN A 507 -0.55 23.32 -15.59
CA ASN A 507 -0.57 24.52 -14.75
C ASN A 507 0.85 24.75 -14.17
N PRO A 508 1.43 25.96 -14.34
CA PRO A 508 2.78 26.25 -13.88
C PRO A 508 2.96 26.17 -12.35
N ASN A 509 1.87 26.24 -11.59
CA ASN A 509 1.88 26.13 -10.13
C ASN A 509 1.63 24.71 -9.63
N VAL A 510 1.51 23.71 -10.51
CA VAL A 510 1.34 22.31 -10.10
C VAL A 510 2.65 21.56 -10.25
N ASP A 511 3.24 21.16 -9.16
CA ASP A 511 4.50 20.43 -9.10
C ASP A 511 4.34 18.94 -9.30
N ILE A 512 3.31 18.36 -8.65
CA ILE A 512 3.13 16.91 -8.51
C ILE A 512 1.70 16.52 -8.91
N ILE A 513 1.55 15.41 -9.62
CA ILE A 513 0.27 14.71 -9.70
C ILE A 513 0.27 13.61 -8.64
N PHE A 514 -0.57 13.76 -7.62
CA PHE A 514 -0.74 12.80 -6.53
C PHE A 514 -1.60 11.62 -6.96
N HIS A 515 -1.27 10.42 -6.46
CA HIS A 515 -1.93 9.13 -6.74
C HIS A 515 -2.57 9.07 -8.15
N PRO A 516 -1.75 9.09 -9.22
CA PRO A 516 -2.15 9.42 -10.59
C PRO A 516 -3.20 8.51 -11.21
N THR A 517 -3.44 7.32 -10.67
CA THR A 517 -4.49 6.40 -11.15
C THR A 517 -5.67 6.29 -10.20
N GLY A 518 -5.54 6.77 -8.96
CA GLY A 518 -6.57 6.71 -7.92
C GLY A 518 -7.01 5.29 -7.58
N ARG A 519 -6.15 4.28 -7.78
CA ARG A 519 -6.44 2.88 -7.48
C ARG A 519 -6.48 2.62 -5.97
N ILE A 520 -7.21 1.58 -5.57
CA ILE A 520 -7.15 0.97 -4.24
C ILE A 520 -7.09 -0.54 -4.46
N ILE A 521 -5.96 -1.16 -4.11
CA ILE A 521 -5.68 -2.57 -4.36
C ILE A 521 -6.80 -3.44 -3.76
N ASN A 522 -7.28 -4.41 -4.52
CA ASN A 522 -8.39 -5.31 -4.19
C ASN A 522 -9.77 -4.64 -3.98
N LYS A 523 -9.86 -3.30 -3.97
CA LYS A 523 -11.13 -2.58 -3.74
C LYS A 523 -11.62 -1.81 -4.97
N ARG A 524 -10.75 -1.02 -5.59
CA ARG A 524 -11.08 -0.16 -6.72
C ARG A 524 -9.94 -0.16 -7.73
N GLU A 525 -10.22 -0.57 -8.95
CA GLU A 525 -9.30 -0.31 -10.06
C GLU A 525 -9.12 1.20 -10.26
N GLY A 526 -7.98 1.62 -10.75
CA GLY A 526 -7.76 3.02 -11.09
C GLY A 526 -8.82 3.54 -12.04
N TYR A 527 -9.08 4.83 -12.03
CA TYR A 527 -9.96 5.44 -13.02
C TYR A 527 -9.36 5.29 -14.44
N PRO A 528 -10.20 5.30 -15.50
CA PRO A 528 -9.71 5.14 -16.87
C PRO A 528 -8.79 6.30 -17.25
N VAL A 529 -7.48 6.04 -17.43
CA VAL A 529 -6.47 7.03 -17.83
C VAL A 529 -5.50 6.42 -18.84
N ASN A 530 -5.09 7.21 -19.83
CA ASN A 530 -3.98 6.87 -20.70
C ASN A 530 -2.66 7.30 -20.01
N ILE A 531 -2.06 6.36 -19.31
CA ILE A 531 -0.85 6.60 -18.51
C ILE A 531 0.35 7.01 -19.35
N GLU A 532 0.51 6.45 -20.56
CA GLU A 532 1.59 6.80 -21.47
C GLU A 532 1.50 8.27 -21.88
N LYS A 533 0.29 8.74 -22.21
CA LYS A 533 0.02 10.13 -22.57
C LYS A 533 0.29 11.06 -21.37
N LEU A 534 -0.10 10.67 -20.16
CA LEU A 534 0.19 11.44 -18.94
C LEU A 534 1.70 11.52 -18.67
N ILE A 535 2.44 10.42 -18.80
CA ILE A 535 3.89 10.38 -18.61
C ILE A 535 4.60 11.29 -19.63
N ASN A 536 4.18 11.27 -20.89
CA ASN A 536 4.75 12.14 -21.92
C ASN A 536 4.49 13.62 -21.61
N ASP A 537 3.27 13.99 -21.20
CA ASP A 537 2.95 15.35 -20.80
C ASP A 537 3.71 15.78 -19.55
N ALA A 538 3.83 14.92 -18.54
CA ALA A 538 4.62 15.16 -17.33
C ALA A 538 6.10 15.42 -17.65
N LYS A 539 6.67 14.69 -18.62
CA LYS A 539 8.02 14.95 -19.13
C LYS A 539 8.16 16.34 -19.77
N ASP A 540 7.19 16.70 -20.62
CA ASP A 540 7.24 17.96 -21.37
C ASP A 540 7.00 19.17 -20.47
N THR A 541 6.20 19.03 -19.43
CA THR A 541 5.87 20.08 -18.46
C THR A 541 6.81 20.16 -17.27
N GLY A 542 7.65 19.13 -17.04
CA GLY A 542 8.48 19.01 -15.83
C GLY A 542 7.71 18.59 -14.58
N THR A 543 6.43 18.19 -14.73
CA THR A 543 5.59 17.75 -13.61
C THR A 543 6.08 16.41 -13.07
N VAL A 544 6.12 16.30 -11.76
CA VAL A 544 6.51 15.09 -11.04
C VAL A 544 5.31 14.16 -10.89
N LEU A 545 5.52 12.86 -10.94
CA LEU A 545 4.47 11.88 -10.63
C LEU A 545 4.75 11.23 -9.28
N GLU A 546 3.70 11.03 -8.52
CA GLU A 546 3.81 10.39 -7.21
C GLU A 546 3.85 8.86 -7.29
N VAL A 547 4.54 8.29 -6.33
CA VAL A 547 4.41 6.91 -5.87
C VAL A 547 3.84 6.96 -4.45
N ASP A 548 2.51 7.02 -4.34
CA ASP A 548 1.81 6.94 -3.06
C ASP A 548 2.17 5.60 -2.39
N ALA A 549 2.85 5.69 -1.26
CA ALA A 549 3.36 4.54 -0.52
C ALA A 549 2.32 3.89 0.39
N HIS A 550 1.11 4.45 0.51
CA HIS A 550 0.06 3.84 1.29
C HIS A 550 -0.21 2.41 0.75
N TYR A 551 0.01 1.41 1.60
CA TYR A 551 0.11 0.00 1.19
C TYR A 551 -1.15 -0.55 0.50
N ASN A 552 -2.29 0.09 0.67
CA ASN A 552 -3.52 -0.28 -0.03
C ASN A 552 -3.66 0.41 -1.40
N ARG A 553 -2.77 1.35 -1.77
CA ARG A 553 -2.75 2.05 -3.05
C ARG A 553 -1.55 1.66 -3.89
N LEU A 554 -0.32 1.94 -3.42
CA LEU A 554 0.93 1.81 -4.15
C LEU A 554 0.81 2.38 -5.58
N ASP A 555 0.39 3.61 -5.67
CA ASP A 555 0.05 4.33 -6.90
C ASP A 555 1.08 5.42 -7.19
N LEU A 556 1.91 5.23 -8.16
CA LEU A 556 1.89 4.37 -9.35
C LEU A 556 2.29 2.90 -9.11
N LYS A 557 1.75 2.01 -9.97
CA LYS A 557 2.21 0.63 -10.14
C LYS A 557 3.65 0.56 -10.65
N ASP A 558 4.34 -0.56 -10.33
CA ASP A 558 5.72 -0.86 -10.76
C ASP A 558 5.93 -0.73 -12.28
N GLU A 559 5.00 -1.20 -13.10
CA GLU A 559 5.05 -1.07 -14.57
C GLU A 559 5.01 0.39 -15.05
N TYR A 560 4.22 1.24 -14.40
CA TYR A 560 4.10 2.67 -14.74
C TYR A 560 5.28 3.47 -14.21
N ILE A 561 5.80 3.11 -13.03
CA ILE A 561 7.07 3.65 -12.52
C ILE A 561 8.19 3.39 -13.51
N ARG A 562 8.30 2.14 -14.00
CA ARG A 562 9.30 1.77 -15.01
C ARG A 562 9.17 2.60 -16.28
N MET A 563 7.95 2.78 -16.76
CA MET A 563 7.68 3.61 -17.94
C MET A 563 8.09 5.08 -17.70
N ALA A 564 7.74 5.65 -16.55
CA ALA A 564 8.12 7.02 -16.18
C ALA A 564 9.63 7.20 -16.11
N VAL A 565 10.34 6.27 -15.44
CA VAL A 565 11.81 6.27 -15.34
C VAL A 565 12.48 6.17 -16.72
N GLN A 566 11.99 5.29 -17.60
CA GLN A 566 12.51 5.15 -18.96
C GLN A 566 12.30 6.41 -19.81
N ASN A 567 11.23 7.17 -19.58
CA ASN A 567 10.95 8.42 -20.25
C ASN A 567 11.65 9.64 -19.60
N GLY A 568 12.35 9.45 -18.47
CA GLY A 568 13.09 10.51 -17.77
C GLY A 568 12.22 11.38 -16.86
N VAL A 569 10.96 10.99 -16.59
CA VAL A 569 10.07 11.68 -15.66
C VAL A 569 10.58 11.49 -14.23
N LYS A 570 10.56 12.55 -13.43
CA LYS A 570 10.90 12.52 -12.01
C LYS A 570 9.71 12.03 -11.19
N LEU A 571 10.03 11.36 -10.08
CA LEU A 571 9.07 10.79 -9.17
C LEU A 571 9.31 11.32 -7.75
N VAL A 572 8.29 11.25 -6.91
CA VAL A 572 8.37 11.35 -5.44
C VAL A 572 7.77 10.08 -4.84
N ILE A 573 8.18 9.75 -3.62
CA ILE A 573 7.60 8.64 -2.84
C ILE A 573 7.05 9.24 -1.57
N ASP A 574 5.73 9.27 -1.42
CA ASP A 574 5.06 9.94 -0.33
C ASP A 574 4.12 8.97 0.39
N SER A 575 3.86 9.21 1.67
CA SER A 575 3.10 8.26 2.50
C SER A 575 1.59 8.48 2.49
N ASP A 576 1.12 9.60 1.98
CA ASP A 576 -0.29 10.06 2.13
C ASP A 576 -0.69 10.04 3.62
N ALA A 577 0.20 10.60 4.48
CA ALA A 577 0.14 10.41 5.92
C ALA A 577 -0.99 11.22 6.56
N HIS A 578 -1.99 10.54 7.11
CA HIS A 578 -3.04 11.08 7.96
C HIS A 578 -2.80 10.81 9.45
N HIS A 579 -1.75 10.06 9.77
CA HIS A 579 -1.27 9.75 11.11
C HIS A 579 0.24 9.50 11.08
N SER A 580 0.95 9.79 12.17
CA SER A 580 2.41 9.64 12.22
C SER A 580 2.92 8.22 11.91
N MET A 581 2.13 7.18 12.18
CA MET A 581 2.50 5.80 11.84
C MET A 581 2.50 5.52 10.34
N HIS A 582 1.84 6.37 9.51
CA HIS A 582 1.81 6.18 8.06
C HIS A 582 3.17 6.45 7.41
N PHE A 583 4.06 7.21 8.04
CA PHE A 583 5.45 7.32 7.56
C PHE A 583 6.16 5.96 7.44
N ALA A 584 5.76 4.96 8.23
CA ALA A 584 6.27 3.59 8.09
C ALA A 584 5.91 2.96 6.74
N PHE A 585 4.92 3.49 6.01
CA PHE A 585 4.53 2.98 4.70
C PHE A 585 5.52 3.36 3.59
N LEU A 586 6.39 4.34 3.80
CA LEU A 586 7.44 4.72 2.85
C LEU A 586 8.28 3.52 2.38
N VAL A 587 8.47 2.50 3.23
CA VAL A 587 9.16 1.26 2.85
C VAL A 587 8.46 0.53 1.68
N PHE A 588 7.14 0.58 1.61
CA PHE A 588 6.37 -0.05 0.54
C PHE A 588 6.48 0.74 -0.77
N GLY A 589 6.44 2.08 -0.69
CA GLY A 589 6.68 2.97 -1.83
C GLY A 589 8.09 2.79 -2.42
N ILE A 590 9.12 2.67 -1.56
CA ILE A 590 10.48 2.36 -2.00
C ILE A 590 10.52 0.98 -2.67
N GLY A 591 9.91 -0.04 -2.06
CA GLY A 591 9.79 -1.37 -2.65
C GLY A 591 9.16 -1.34 -4.04
N GLN A 592 8.07 -0.57 -4.19
CA GLN A 592 7.39 -0.36 -5.46
C GLN A 592 8.27 0.36 -6.49
N ALA A 593 9.00 1.40 -6.08
CA ALA A 593 9.95 2.11 -6.92
C ALA A 593 11.10 1.21 -7.39
N ARG A 594 11.66 0.35 -6.51
CA ARG A 594 12.67 -0.64 -6.84
C ARG A 594 12.15 -1.68 -7.84
N ARG A 595 10.90 -2.12 -7.69
CA ARG A 595 10.21 -2.98 -8.66
C ARG A 595 10.05 -2.30 -10.03
N GLY A 596 9.84 -0.99 -10.05
CA GLY A 596 9.83 -0.14 -11.24
C GLY A 596 11.21 0.26 -11.74
N TRP A 597 12.28 -0.28 -11.17
CA TRP A 597 13.68 -0.05 -11.56
C TRP A 597 14.18 1.39 -11.34
N ALA A 598 13.56 2.11 -10.42
CA ALA A 598 13.94 3.48 -10.10
C ALA A 598 15.29 3.53 -9.37
N LYS A 599 16.13 4.49 -9.78
CA LYS A 599 17.38 4.87 -9.12
C LYS A 599 17.09 6.01 -8.15
N GLN A 600 18.00 6.25 -7.19
CA GLN A 600 17.92 7.39 -6.29
C GLN A 600 17.77 8.72 -7.04
N SER A 601 18.46 8.88 -8.17
CA SER A 601 18.38 10.09 -9.00
C SER A 601 17.03 10.33 -9.69
N ASN A 602 16.14 9.32 -9.72
CA ASN A 602 14.79 9.46 -10.26
C ASN A 602 13.81 10.02 -9.22
N ILE A 603 14.13 9.94 -7.92
CA ILE A 603 13.24 10.24 -6.80
C ILE A 603 13.67 11.55 -6.14
N LEU A 604 12.83 12.59 -6.23
CA LEU A 604 13.18 13.94 -5.79
C LEU A 604 13.33 14.06 -4.28
N ASN A 605 12.49 13.40 -3.51
CA ASN A 605 12.56 13.47 -2.04
C ASN A 605 13.67 12.60 -1.41
N THR A 606 14.62 12.13 -2.23
CA THR A 606 15.96 11.68 -1.77
C THR A 606 16.98 12.83 -1.70
N PHE A 607 16.65 14.01 -2.22
CA PHE A 607 17.52 15.18 -2.25
C PHE A 607 17.38 16.01 -0.96
N SER A 608 18.34 16.92 -0.71
CA SER A 608 18.14 17.95 0.33
C SER A 608 16.94 18.82 -0.05
N VAL A 609 16.34 19.45 0.95
CA VAL A 609 15.14 20.29 0.75
C VAL A 609 15.35 21.36 -0.32
N GLU A 610 16.51 22.03 -0.32
CA GLU A 610 16.82 23.09 -1.29
C GLU A 610 16.93 22.53 -2.72
N LYS A 611 17.63 21.38 -2.87
CA LYS A 611 17.77 20.74 -4.18
C LYS A 611 16.43 20.18 -4.67
N MET A 612 15.63 19.66 -3.78
CA MET A 612 14.30 19.14 -4.10
C MET A 612 13.40 20.27 -4.60
N LEU A 613 13.27 21.37 -3.83
CA LEU A 613 12.49 22.56 -4.23
C LEU A 613 12.96 23.16 -5.56
N ASN A 614 14.28 23.27 -5.79
CA ASN A 614 14.83 23.74 -7.06
C ASN A 614 14.59 22.77 -8.24
N SER A 615 14.08 21.58 -7.99
CA SER A 615 13.77 20.56 -9.01
C SER A 615 12.26 20.45 -9.28
N LEU A 616 11.44 21.18 -8.53
CA LEU A 616 10.02 21.41 -8.82
C LEU A 616 9.85 22.51 -9.86
N LYS A 617 8.64 22.80 -10.31
CA LYS A 617 8.35 23.86 -11.29
C LYS A 617 8.60 25.24 -10.76
#